data_7914675b211f297cc52da971795258a3
#
_entry.id   7914675b211f297cc52da971795258a3
#
_cell.length_a   1.000
_cell.length_b   1.000
_cell.length_c   1.000
_cell.angle_alpha   90.00
_cell.angle_beta   90.00
_cell.angle_gamma   90.00
#
_symmetry.space_group_name_H-M   'P 1'
#
loop_
_entity.id
_entity.type
_entity.pdbx_description
1 polymer ?
#
loop_
_entity_poly.entity_id
_entity_poly.type
_entity_poly.pdbx_seq_one_letter_code
_entity_poly.pdbx_strand_id
1 'polypeptide(L)'
;MLSSIADGKSTIRNLNDGADLQSTINALKACGAKIDSRNQTITIEGVDLTNPNEKLDCGNSGTTTRLISGLLSSQKLDFTLVGDSSLSSRPMKRIIIPLQEMGCEISSNDNLLPLTIDAKEGIQSIDLSLIHI
;
A
#
# COMPACT_ATOMS: atom_id res chain seq x y z
N MET A 1 5.78 3.02 -6.22
CA MET A 1 4.33 2.74 -6.17
C MET A 1 3.65 3.07 -7.49
N LEU A 2 3.49 4.33 -7.90
CA LEU A 2 2.77 4.65 -9.15
C LEU A 2 3.37 3.97 -10.39
N SER A 3 4.70 3.86 -10.47
CA SER A 3 5.37 3.16 -11.58
C SER A 3 5.00 1.68 -11.69
N SER A 4 4.49 1.04 -10.63
CA SER A 4 4.09 -0.37 -10.68
C SER A 4 2.76 -0.61 -11.39
N ILE A 5 1.97 0.45 -11.59
CA ILE A 5 0.67 0.42 -12.27
C ILE A 5 0.63 1.30 -13.53
N ALA A 6 1.72 2.02 -13.83
CA ALA A 6 1.82 2.87 -15.00
C ALA A 6 2.23 2.05 -16.22
N ASP A 7 1.69 2.38 -17.40
CA ASP A 7 2.08 1.73 -18.63
C ASP A 7 3.58 1.91 -18.93
N GLY A 8 4.23 0.82 -19.33
CA GLY A 8 5.62 0.80 -19.74
C GLY A 8 6.62 0.54 -18.61
N LYS A 9 7.86 0.95 -18.84
CA LYS A 9 8.99 0.70 -17.95
C LYS A 9 9.56 2.01 -17.39
N SER A 10 9.73 2.04 -16.07
CA SER A 10 10.34 3.16 -15.33
C SER A 10 11.69 2.75 -14.77
N THR A 11 12.68 3.64 -14.84
CA THR A 11 13.99 3.43 -14.23
C THR A 11 14.26 4.56 -13.24
N ILE A 12 14.53 4.20 -11.98
CA ILE A 12 14.83 5.15 -10.91
C ILE A 12 16.27 4.89 -10.47
N ARG A 13 17.10 5.93 -10.48
CA ARG A 13 18.52 5.87 -10.12
C ARG A 13 18.79 6.63 -8.83
N ASN A 14 19.88 6.28 -8.16
CA ASN A 14 20.34 6.90 -6.91
C ASN A 14 19.28 6.83 -5.80
N LEU A 15 18.56 5.73 -5.74
CA LEU A 15 17.57 5.51 -4.70
C LEU A 15 18.26 5.20 -3.38
N ASN A 16 17.76 5.78 -2.30
CA ASN A 16 18.20 5.43 -0.95
C ASN A 16 17.83 3.97 -0.63
N ASP A 17 18.71 3.25 0.04
CA ASP A 17 18.49 1.87 0.48
C ASP A 17 17.91 1.85 1.92
N GLY A 18 16.80 2.51 2.10
CA GLY A 18 16.10 2.58 3.38
C GLY A 18 15.13 1.43 3.61
N ALA A 19 14.92 1.05 4.88
CA ALA A 19 13.99 -0.02 5.27
C ALA A 19 12.55 0.22 4.78
N ASP A 20 12.08 1.46 4.77
CA ASP A 20 10.76 1.85 4.29
C ASP A 20 10.59 1.56 2.79
N LEU A 21 11.63 1.85 2.00
CA LEU A 21 11.65 1.55 0.58
C LEU A 21 11.59 0.04 0.35
N GLN A 22 12.37 -0.72 1.12
CA GLN A 22 12.41 -2.17 1.00
C GLN A 22 11.04 -2.80 1.35
N SER A 23 10.39 -2.32 2.41
CA SER A 23 9.02 -2.74 2.76
C SER A 23 8.03 -2.46 1.62
N THR A 24 8.13 -1.28 1.00
CA THR A 24 7.30 -0.92 -0.17
C THR A 24 7.54 -1.86 -1.35
N ILE A 25 8.80 -2.14 -1.69
CA ILE A 25 9.16 -3.03 -2.80
C ILE A 25 8.62 -4.44 -2.55
N ASN A 26 8.82 -4.97 -1.34
CA ASN A 26 8.38 -6.31 -0.99
C ASN A 26 6.85 -6.45 -1.06
N ALA A 27 6.11 -5.48 -0.53
CA ALA A 27 4.67 -5.46 -0.57
C ALA A 27 4.13 -5.40 -2.01
N LEU A 28 4.72 -4.56 -2.87
CA LEU A 28 4.34 -4.48 -4.28
C LEU A 28 4.67 -5.77 -5.06
N LYS A 29 5.83 -6.39 -4.79
CA LYS A 29 6.20 -7.68 -5.39
C LYS A 29 5.22 -8.78 -4.99
N ALA A 30 4.77 -8.81 -3.74
CA ALA A 30 3.76 -9.75 -3.27
C ALA A 30 2.42 -9.59 -4.01
N CYS A 31 2.15 -8.41 -4.55
CA CYS A 31 0.99 -8.13 -5.41
C CYS A 31 1.29 -8.30 -6.91
N GLY A 32 2.41 -8.92 -7.28
CA GLY A 32 2.76 -9.23 -8.66
C GLY A 32 3.54 -8.14 -9.40
N ALA A 33 3.96 -7.06 -8.72
CA ALA A 33 4.74 -6.01 -9.35
C ALA A 33 6.10 -6.52 -9.86
N LYS A 34 6.47 -6.16 -11.08
CA LYS A 34 7.76 -6.49 -11.67
C LYS A 34 8.78 -5.41 -11.35
N ILE A 35 9.57 -5.65 -10.31
CA ILE A 35 10.58 -4.72 -9.80
C ILE A 35 11.93 -5.44 -9.74
N ASP A 36 12.92 -4.91 -10.46
CA ASP A 36 14.32 -5.33 -10.40
C ASP A 36 15.16 -4.22 -9.74
N SER A 37 15.91 -4.58 -8.71
CA SER A 37 16.75 -3.64 -7.97
C SER A 37 18.21 -4.09 -8.05
N ARG A 38 19.06 -3.25 -8.66
CA ARG A 38 20.50 -3.49 -8.79
C ARG A 38 21.29 -2.19 -8.68
N ASN A 39 22.33 -2.17 -7.85
CA ASN A 39 23.28 -1.06 -7.77
C ASN A 39 22.61 0.32 -7.62
N GLN A 40 21.70 0.48 -6.66
CA GLN A 40 20.94 1.72 -6.42
C GLN A 40 20.07 2.16 -7.61
N THR A 41 19.85 1.25 -8.56
CA THR A 41 18.94 1.48 -9.68
C THR A 41 17.78 0.50 -9.58
N ILE A 42 16.58 1.02 -9.66
CA ILE A 42 15.36 0.22 -9.66
C ILE A 42 14.69 0.36 -11.02
N THR A 43 14.40 -0.77 -11.65
CA THR A 43 13.61 -0.84 -12.87
C THR A 43 12.26 -1.46 -12.52
N ILE A 44 11.19 -0.77 -12.90
CA ILE A 44 9.82 -1.16 -12.62
C ILE A 44 9.07 -1.24 -13.95
N GLU A 45 8.45 -2.37 -14.22
CA GLU A 45 7.52 -2.54 -15.33
C GLU A 45 6.11 -2.52 -14.77
N GLY A 46 5.27 -1.64 -15.31
CA GLY A 46 3.86 -1.53 -14.91
C GLY A 46 3.09 -2.77 -15.31
N VAL A 47 2.28 -3.26 -14.39
CA VAL A 47 1.46 -4.45 -14.55
C VAL A 47 0.12 -4.26 -13.83
N ASP A 48 -0.87 -5.07 -14.19
CA ASP A 48 -2.05 -5.22 -13.37
C ASP A 48 -1.66 -5.97 -12.09
N LEU A 49 -1.80 -5.31 -10.94
CA LEU A 49 -1.53 -5.92 -9.66
C LEU A 49 -2.62 -6.95 -9.32
N THR A 50 -2.23 -7.97 -8.57
CA THR A 50 -3.10 -9.07 -8.16
C THR A 50 -3.19 -9.17 -6.64
N ASN A 51 -4.22 -9.85 -6.14
CA ASN A 51 -4.34 -10.12 -4.71
C ASN A 51 -3.08 -10.86 -4.21
N PRO A 52 -2.49 -10.41 -3.10
CA PRO A 52 -1.36 -11.13 -2.51
C PRO A 52 -1.84 -12.44 -1.88
N ASN A 53 -0.98 -13.46 -1.91
CA ASN A 53 -1.25 -14.74 -1.27
C ASN A 53 -1.00 -14.73 0.25
N GLU A 54 -0.27 -13.72 0.72
CA GLU A 54 0.14 -13.57 2.11
C GLU A 54 -0.17 -12.15 2.62
N LYS A 55 -0.11 -11.99 3.94
CA LYS A 55 -0.20 -10.66 4.55
C LYS A 55 0.99 -9.81 4.12
N LEU A 56 0.73 -8.56 3.82
CA LEU A 56 1.75 -7.59 3.40
C LEU A 56 2.42 -6.99 4.65
N ASP A 57 3.68 -7.33 4.86
CA ASP A 57 4.46 -6.78 5.96
C ASP A 57 5.03 -5.41 5.60
N CYS A 58 4.56 -4.39 6.28
CA CYS A 58 5.02 -3.01 6.14
C CYS A 58 6.20 -2.67 7.05
N GLY A 59 6.71 -3.63 7.83
CA GLY A 59 7.81 -3.41 8.77
C GLY A 59 7.46 -2.32 9.79
N ASN A 60 8.29 -1.28 9.88
CA ASN A 60 8.04 -0.08 10.68
C ASN A 60 7.50 1.11 9.85
N SER A 61 7.22 0.91 8.57
CA SER A 61 6.89 1.99 7.65
C SER A 61 5.42 2.39 7.69
N GLY A 62 5.10 3.42 8.45
CA GLY A 62 3.78 4.04 8.42
C GLY A 62 3.44 4.68 7.06
N THR A 63 4.44 5.17 6.34
CA THR A 63 4.28 5.73 4.99
C THR A 63 3.87 4.64 4.01
N THR A 64 4.59 3.50 3.99
CA THR A 64 4.23 2.36 3.15
C THR A 64 2.80 1.93 3.43
N THR A 65 2.45 1.69 4.69
CA THR A 65 1.11 1.25 5.10
C THR A 65 0.01 2.15 4.56
N ARG A 66 0.16 3.46 4.76
CA ARG A 66 -0.89 4.42 4.37
C ARG A 66 -1.01 4.61 2.87
N LEU A 67 0.11 4.72 2.17
CA LEU A 67 0.08 4.95 0.71
C LEU A 67 -0.33 3.69 -0.06
N ILE A 68 0.15 2.51 0.37
CA ILE A 68 -0.19 1.26 -0.32
C ILE A 68 -1.66 0.89 -0.13
N SER A 69 -2.27 1.25 1.01
CA SER A 69 -3.71 1.07 1.22
C SER A 69 -4.54 1.73 0.11
N GLY A 70 -4.25 2.99 -0.21
CA GLY A 70 -4.93 3.71 -1.29
C GLY A 70 -4.64 3.13 -2.66
N LEU A 71 -3.36 2.81 -2.94
CA LEU A 71 -2.95 2.25 -4.23
C LEU A 71 -3.65 0.91 -4.51
N LEU A 72 -3.57 -0.05 -3.58
CA LEU A 72 -4.16 -1.38 -3.79
C LEU A 72 -5.69 -1.34 -3.81
N SER A 73 -6.31 -0.46 -3.03
CA SER A 73 -7.77 -0.25 -3.09
C SER A 73 -8.21 0.28 -4.46
N SER A 74 -7.43 1.17 -5.08
CA SER A 74 -7.71 1.66 -6.44
C SER A 74 -7.61 0.57 -7.51
N GLN A 75 -6.86 -0.49 -7.23
CA GLN A 75 -6.71 -1.67 -8.10
C GLN A 75 -7.73 -2.78 -7.81
N LYS A 76 -8.72 -2.51 -6.95
CA LYS A 76 -9.79 -3.45 -6.57
C LYS A 76 -9.27 -4.73 -5.92
N LEU A 77 -8.26 -4.61 -5.09
CA LEU A 77 -7.63 -5.76 -4.43
C LEU A 77 -8.16 -5.98 -3.02
N ASP A 78 -7.98 -7.20 -2.57
CA ASP A 78 -8.26 -7.69 -1.23
C ASP A 78 -6.94 -8.07 -0.56
N PHE A 79 -6.62 -7.46 0.58
CA PHE A 79 -5.30 -7.60 1.20
C PHE A 79 -5.33 -7.30 2.70
N THR A 80 -4.33 -7.84 3.40
CA THR A 80 -4.13 -7.57 4.83
C THR A 80 -2.75 -6.98 5.06
N LEU A 81 -2.71 -5.84 5.76
CA LEU A 81 -1.48 -5.16 6.16
C LEU A 81 -1.11 -5.51 7.59
N VAL A 82 0.16 -5.82 7.81
CA VAL A 82 0.77 -6.05 9.11
C VAL A 82 2.04 -5.24 9.27
N GLY A 83 2.58 -5.15 10.46
CA GLY A 83 3.83 -4.47 10.75
C GLY A 83 4.40 -4.89 12.10
N ASP A 84 5.52 -4.30 12.46
CA ASP A 84 6.15 -4.53 13.76
C ASP A 84 5.31 -3.97 14.93
N SER A 85 5.77 -4.19 16.16
CA SER A 85 5.05 -3.74 17.35
C SER A 85 4.89 -2.22 17.42
N SER A 86 5.89 -1.46 16.97
CA SER A 86 5.84 0.00 16.93
C SER A 86 4.81 0.49 15.92
N LEU A 87 4.81 -0.04 14.70
CA LEU A 87 3.85 0.32 13.66
C LEU A 87 2.43 -0.10 14.07
N SER A 88 2.29 -1.26 14.69
CA SER A 88 0.99 -1.79 15.13
C SER A 88 0.35 -0.98 16.26
N SER A 89 1.12 -0.13 16.95
CA SER A 89 0.60 0.81 17.96
C SER A 89 0.14 2.15 17.39
N ARG A 90 0.38 2.41 16.09
CA ARG A 90 0.06 3.69 15.45
C ARG A 90 -1.36 3.71 14.91
N PRO A 91 -2.17 4.74 15.23
CA PRO A 91 -3.53 4.83 14.72
C PRO A 91 -3.59 4.94 13.18
N MET A 92 -4.47 4.16 12.57
CA MET A 92 -4.74 4.14 11.12
C MET A 92 -6.08 4.79 10.75
N LYS A 93 -6.77 5.40 11.70
CA LYS A 93 -8.08 6.02 11.52
C LYS A 93 -8.12 7.00 10.35
N ARG A 94 -7.01 7.76 10.12
CA ARG A 94 -6.92 8.76 9.04
C ARG A 94 -6.99 8.18 7.63
N ILE A 95 -6.73 6.89 7.46
CA ILE A 95 -6.91 6.21 6.17
C ILE A 95 -8.13 5.29 6.17
N ILE A 96 -8.48 4.73 7.32
CA ILE A 96 -9.65 3.83 7.44
C ILE A 96 -10.92 4.58 7.07
N ILE A 97 -11.17 5.74 7.68
CA ILE A 97 -12.40 6.50 7.45
C ILE A 97 -12.56 6.88 5.97
N PRO A 98 -11.58 7.56 5.32
CA PRO A 98 -11.74 7.91 3.92
C PRO A 98 -11.94 6.70 3.00
N LEU A 99 -11.19 5.62 3.21
CA LEU A 99 -11.33 4.43 2.37
C LEU A 99 -12.70 3.74 2.56
N GLN A 100 -13.25 3.73 3.77
CA GLN A 100 -14.61 3.24 4.03
C GLN A 100 -15.66 4.12 3.34
N GLU A 101 -15.51 5.44 3.41
CA GLU A 101 -16.37 6.38 2.68
C GLU A 101 -16.27 6.19 1.15
N MET A 102 -15.08 5.82 0.65
CA MET A 102 -14.86 5.47 -0.76
C MET A 102 -15.47 4.10 -1.17
N GLY A 103 -15.95 3.31 -0.21
CA GLY A 103 -16.62 2.03 -0.46
C GLY A 103 -15.82 0.78 -0.10
N CYS A 104 -14.64 0.90 0.51
CA CYS A 104 -13.90 -0.26 0.99
C CYS A 104 -14.54 -0.86 2.25
N GLU A 105 -14.56 -2.19 2.33
CA GLU A 105 -14.82 -2.88 3.59
C GLU A 105 -13.49 -3.06 4.34
N ILE A 106 -13.42 -2.51 5.57
CA ILE A 106 -12.18 -2.54 6.35
C ILE A 106 -12.45 -3.10 7.74
N SER A 107 -11.69 -4.13 8.11
CA SER A 107 -11.62 -4.63 9.47
C SER A 107 -10.25 -4.32 10.11
N SER A 108 -10.27 -3.96 11.38
CA SER A 108 -9.09 -3.60 12.16
C SER A 108 -9.32 -3.91 13.63
N ASN A 109 -8.24 -3.94 14.40
CA ASN A 109 -8.31 -4.00 15.86
C ASN A 109 -8.20 -2.57 16.43
N ASP A 110 -9.31 -1.95 16.75
CA ASP A 110 -9.38 -0.58 17.32
C ASP A 110 -8.63 0.46 16.46
N ASN A 111 -8.84 0.44 15.15
CA ASN A 111 -8.14 1.28 14.16
C ASN A 111 -6.61 1.09 14.13
N LEU A 112 -6.11 -0.03 14.59
CA LEU A 112 -4.71 -0.43 14.55
C LEU A 112 -4.50 -1.58 13.57
N LEU A 113 -3.23 -1.88 13.25
CA LEU A 113 -2.88 -3.09 12.51
C LEU A 113 -3.19 -4.37 13.35
N PRO A 114 -3.49 -5.48 12.69
CA PRO A 114 -3.61 -5.67 11.25
C PRO A 114 -4.84 -4.98 10.65
N LEU A 115 -4.69 -4.49 9.42
CA LEU A 115 -5.80 -3.99 8.61
C LEU A 115 -6.12 -4.97 7.49
N THR A 116 -7.32 -5.47 7.44
CA THR A 116 -7.83 -6.21 6.28
C THR A 116 -8.76 -5.30 5.48
N ILE A 117 -8.43 -5.11 4.23
CA ILE A 117 -9.13 -4.20 3.32
C ILE A 117 -9.66 -5.01 2.14
N ASP A 118 -10.95 -4.97 1.92
CA ASP A 118 -11.61 -5.49 0.72
C ASP A 118 -12.08 -4.30 -0.13
N ALA A 119 -11.52 -4.17 -1.32
CA ALA A 119 -11.86 -3.14 -2.30
C ALA A 119 -12.32 -3.72 -3.65
N LYS A 120 -12.80 -4.97 -3.68
CA LYS A 120 -13.19 -5.69 -4.92
C LYS A 120 -14.23 -4.95 -5.74
N GLU A 121 -15.16 -4.27 -5.09
CA GLU A 121 -16.19 -3.46 -5.76
C GLU A 121 -15.64 -2.16 -6.36
N GLY A 122 -14.38 -1.84 -6.08
CA GLY A 122 -13.74 -0.60 -6.46
C GLY A 122 -14.00 0.54 -5.49
N ILE A 123 -13.34 1.66 -5.72
CA ILE A 123 -13.48 2.87 -4.90
C ILE A 123 -14.17 3.98 -5.70
N GLN A 124 -14.91 4.81 -4.98
CA GLN A 124 -15.59 5.99 -5.53
C GLN A 124 -14.98 7.27 -4.99
N SER A 125 -15.20 8.38 -5.69
CA SER A 125 -14.76 9.70 -5.23
C SER A 125 -15.53 10.13 -3.99
N ILE A 126 -14.85 10.84 -3.10
CA ILE A 126 -15.44 11.46 -1.91
C ILE A 126 -15.02 12.93 -1.85
N ASP A 127 -15.79 13.73 -1.10
CA ASP A 127 -15.41 15.09 -0.72
C ASP A 127 -14.82 15.06 0.68
N LEU A 128 -13.49 15.25 0.79
CA LEU A 128 -12.75 15.11 2.03
C LEU A 128 -12.07 16.39 2.45
N SER A 129 -12.40 16.88 3.63
CA SER A 129 -11.66 17.98 4.28
C SER A 129 -10.63 17.44 5.27
N LEU A 130 -9.34 17.65 4.98
CA LEU A 130 -8.26 17.27 5.88
C LEU A 130 -8.12 18.21 7.10
N ILE A 131 -8.78 19.37 7.07
CA ILE A 131 -8.72 20.36 8.15
C ILE A 131 -9.65 19.98 9.29
N HIS A 132 -10.72 19.28 9.02
CA HIS A 132 -11.78 18.94 9.97
C HIS A 132 -11.81 17.47 10.41
N ILE A 133 -10.73 16.76 10.16
CA ILE A 133 -10.59 15.36 10.60
C ILE A 133 -10.26 15.31 12.09
#